data_9a954fbd79de537160b20c9267599187
#
_entry.id   9a954fbd79de537160b20c9267599187
#
_cell.length_a   1.000
_cell.length_b   1.000
_cell.length_c   1.000
_cell.angle_alpha   90.00
_cell.angle_beta   90.00
_cell.angle_gamma   90.00
#
_symmetry.space_group_name_H-M   'P 1'
#
loop_
_entity.id
_entity.type
_entity.pdbx_description
1 polymer ?
#
loop_
_entity_poly.entity_id
_entity_poly.type
_entity_poly.pdbx_seq_one_letter_code
_entity_poly.pdbx_strand_id
1 'polypeptide(L)'
;MVWTNPWSMKEGFLIGGGLIIAGLALQLSVGPVVWEAFAWPANGIVLAVFLALIALIFILRKKVYAFQFIGTYQAAIPAMVYAVVLTIIMGLTRQQVGGTWLNNMLSFWPFVFVYTYIDVILGVITLRRLKRMVNGQWSMVNDIAFLLNHLGLFIALTAATLGNADMQRVKMICPVGEPEWRALTQEQTVKQMPIAIELKRFIMETYDDGSPKRFASEIQILTKTGKNIETTVDVNKPYEVDGWKIYQFGYDTQMGAQSQITILELVSDPWLPLVYAGFYMMLAGAVLMTLMVLWRRLKKATGKALWIYAGLAVFASIFAYFFFDSYNTKTLVPALQSPWFAPHVFVYIFAYSLLGVAVVIAILPPKFFAKQSGKAERGGHRGLNKGLSDASSDPQPPNLGGLNDLVYVSLAFLTIGMLFGALWAKEAWGHYWSWDPKETWAAITWLSYLTYIHYRLLPRHRRPIALWLVVVSFVLLQMCWWGINYLPSAQGSSVHTYSAN
;
A
#
# COMPACT_ATOMS: atom_id res chain seq x y z
N MET A 1 -32.76 19.03 2.99
CA MET A 1 -32.34 19.50 1.65
C MET A 1 -30.89 19.09 1.43
N VAL A 2 -30.52 18.77 0.20
CA VAL A 2 -29.14 18.54 -0.21
C VAL A 2 -28.49 19.89 -0.48
N TRP A 3 -27.18 20.02 -0.26
CA TRP A 3 -26.39 21.26 -0.47
C TRP A 3 -26.68 22.40 0.52
N THR A 4 -27.29 22.10 1.68
CA THR A 4 -27.37 23.06 2.81
C THR A 4 -26.18 22.91 3.73
N ASN A 5 -25.57 24.00 4.15
CA ASN A 5 -24.44 23.98 5.08
C ASN A 5 -24.88 23.61 6.52
N PRO A 6 -24.12 22.76 7.21
CA PRO A 6 -22.89 22.08 6.79
C PRO A 6 -23.18 20.83 5.96
N TRP A 7 -22.39 20.63 4.87
CA TRP A 7 -22.50 19.43 4.02
C TRP A 7 -22.14 18.17 4.82
N SER A 8 -22.85 17.08 4.51
CA SER A 8 -22.74 15.77 5.14
C SER A 8 -22.04 14.77 4.22
N MET A 9 -21.98 13.49 4.61
CA MET A 9 -21.53 12.43 3.73
C MET A 9 -22.40 12.24 2.48
N LYS A 10 -23.69 12.67 2.51
CA LYS A 10 -24.56 12.60 1.33
C LYS A 10 -24.00 13.43 0.17
N GLU A 11 -23.57 14.65 0.46
CA GLU A 11 -22.92 15.51 -0.53
C GLU A 11 -21.59 14.94 -0.99
N GLY A 12 -20.83 14.31 -0.08
CA GLY A 12 -19.60 13.58 -0.43
C GLY A 12 -19.86 12.44 -1.42
N PHE A 13 -20.92 11.65 -1.19
CA PHE A 13 -21.32 10.60 -2.16
C PHE A 13 -21.81 11.19 -3.49
N LEU A 14 -22.52 12.29 -3.47
CA LEU A 14 -22.97 12.96 -4.69
C LEU A 14 -21.79 13.52 -5.51
N ILE A 15 -20.78 14.07 -4.84
CA ILE A 15 -19.55 14.54 -5.51
C ILE A 15 -18.83 13.33 -6.13
N GLY A 16 -18.63 12.24 -5.38
CA GLY A 16 -18.01 11.02 -5.91
C GLY A 16 -18.79 10.43 -7.08
N GLY A 17 -20.13 10.37 -6.97
CA GLY A 17 -21.00 9.96 -8.08
C GLY A 17 -20.89 10.85 -9.30
N GLY A 18 -20.79 12.17 -9.11
CA GLY A 18 -20.53 13.14 -10.17
C GLY A 18 -19.19 12.92 -10.88
N LEU A 19 -18.13 12.60 -10.11
CA LEU A 19 -16.82 12.23 -10.67
C LEU A 19 -16.90 10.95 -11.53
N ILE A 20 -17.65 9.94 -11.06
CA ILE A 20 -17.89 8.72 -11.85
C ILE A 20 -18.62 9.04 -13.16
N ILE A 21 -19.70 9.83 -13.12
CA ILE A 21 -20.47 10.21 -14.32
C ILE A 21 -19.61 11.02 -15.28
N ALA A 22 -18.87 12.00 -14.78
CA ALA A 22 -17.94 12.80 -15.61
C ALA A 22 -16.85 11.93 -16.24
N GLY A 23 -16.27 11.00 -15.45
CA GLY A 23 -15.29 10.03 -15.94
C GLY A 23 -15.87 9.12 -17.02
N LEU A 24 -17.11 8.62 -16.85
CA LEU A 24 -17.80 7.82 -17.88
C LEU A 24 -18.04 8.63 -19.16
N ALA A 25 -18.43 9.89 -19.04
CA ALA A 25 -18.61 10.77 -20.20
C ALA A 25 -17.30 10.95 -20.98
N LEU A 26 -16.17 11.16 -20.29
CA LEU A 26 -14.85 11.21 -20.94
C LEU A 26 -14.46 9.86 -21.55
N GLN A 27 -14.66 8.76 -20.83
CA GLN A 27 -14.36 7.42 -21.34
C GLN A 27 -15.07 7.12 -22.66
N LEU A 28 -16.32 7.58 -22.79
CA LEU A 28 -17.12 7.39 -24.00
C LEU A 28 -16.70 8.35 -25.13
N SER A 29 -16.24 9.56 -24.82
CA SER A 29 -15.94 10.59 -25.82
C SER A 29 -14.50 10.55 -26.34
N VAL A 30 -13.52 10.29 -25.46
CA VAL A 30 -12.08 10.34 -25.80
C VAL A 30 -11.36 9.01 -25.64
N GLY A 31 -12.04 7.99 -25.09
CA GLY A 31 -11.40 6.69 -24.79
C GLY A 31 -10.60 6.69 -23.48
N PRO A 32 -9.77 5.66 -23.24
CA PRO A 32 -8.95 5.52 -22.03
C PRO A 32 -7.86 6.61 -21.97
N VAL A 33 -7.36 6.84 -20.74
CA VAL A 33 -6.20 7.72 -20.53
C VAL A 33 -4.97 7.13 -21.23
N VAL A 34 -4.31 7.96 -22.05
CA VAL A 34 -3.05 7.62 -22.72
C VAL A 34 -1.91 8.16 -21.87
N TRP A 35 -1.32 7.30 -21.03
CA TRP A 35 -0.30 7.72 -20.06
C TRP A 35 1.01 8.18 -20.73
N GLU A 36 1.35 7.64 -21.88
CA GLU A 36 2.53 8.02 -22.67
C GLU A 36 2.55 9.50 -23.04
N ALA A 37 1.35 10.12 -23.19
CA ALA A 37 1.21 11.55 -23.43
C ALA A 37 1.67 12.40 -22.23
N PHE A 38 1.81 11.82 -21.06
CA PHE A 38 2.27 12.47 -19.84
C PHE A 38 3.77 12.29 -19.58
N ALA A 39 4.54 11.73 -20.51
CA ALA A 39 5.99 11.64 -20.35
C ALA A 39 6.63 13.03 -20.19
N TRP A 40 7.85 13.07 -19.62
CA TRP A 40 8.58 14.32 -19.44
C TRP A 40 8.70 15.10 -20.78
N PRO A 41 8.46 16.43 -20.79
CA PRO A 41 8.22 17.36 -19.65
C PRO A 41 6.75 17.53 -19.23
N ALA A 42 5.79 16.85 -19.87
CA ALA A 42 4.36 17.07 -19.63
C ALA A 42 3.96 16.77 -18.18
N ASN A 43 4.46 15.67 -17.58
CA ASN A 43 4.19 15.33 -16.19
C ASN A 43 4.73 16.38 -15.20
N GLY A 44 5.86 17.00 -15.48
CA GLY A 44 6.39 18.12 -14.69
C GLY A 44 5.44 19.33 -14.69
N ILE A 45 4.87 19.66 -15.86
CA ILE A 45 3.87 20.73 -16.00
C ILE A 45 2.58 20.35 -15.26
N VAL A 46 2.09 19.12 -15.45
CA VAL A 46 0.89 18.61 -14.75
C VAL A 46 1.09 18.65 -13.24
N LEU A 47 2.25 18.22 -12.73
CA LEU A 47 2.57 18.31 -11.31
C LEU A 47 2.53 19.76 -10.80
N ALA A 48 3.14 20.69 -11.52
CA ALA A 48 3.14 22.12 -11.14
C ALA A 48 1.73 22.69 -11.09
N VAL A 49 0.89 22.41 -12.11
CA VAL A 49 -0.51 22.81 -12.16
C VAL A 49 -1.32 22.16 -11.02
N PHE A 50 -1.11 20.89 -10.77
CA PHE A 50 -1.78 20.15 -9.70
C PHE A 50 -1.46 20.72 -8.31
N LEU A 51 -0.19 20.99 -8.03
CA LEU A 51 0.23 21.63 -6.78
C LEU A 51 -0.31 23.05 -6.63
N ALA A 52 -0.33 23.83 -7.73
CA ALA A 52 -0.93 25.17 -7.74
C ALA A 52 -2.45 25.12 -7.47
N LEU A 53 -3.16 24.13 -8.02
CA LEU A 53 -4.58 23.90 -7.76
C LEU A 53 -4.83 23.57 -6.28
N ILE A 54 -4.05 22.67 -5.70
CA ILE A 54 -4.14 22.34 -4.25
C ILE A 54 -3.89 23.58 -3.39
N ALA A 55 -2.87 24.37 -3.73
CA ALA A 55 -2.57 25.62 -3.03
C ALA A 55 -3.72 26.63 -3.16
N LEU A 56 -4.31 26.77 -4.33
CA LEU A 56 -5.47 27.64 -4.59
C LEU A 56 -6.68 27.21 -3.75
N ILE A 57 -7.03 25.92 -3.76
CA ILE A 57 -8.09 25.35 -2.93
C ILE A 57 -7.83 25.65 -1.45
N PHE A 58 -6.58 25.45 -1.01
CA PHE A 58 -6.20 25.72 0.37
C PHE A 58 -6.33 27.20 0.74
N ILE A 59 -5.92 28.12 -0.13
CA ILE A 59 -6.02 29.57 0.11
C ILE A 59 -7.49 30.01 0.16
N LEU A 60 -8.28 29.59 -0.83
CA LEU A 60 -9.67 30.02 -0.98
C LEU A 60 -10.67 29.29 -0.06
N ARG A 61 -10.27 28.25 0.67
CA ARG A 61 -11.15 27.43 1.51
C ARG A 61 -11.97 28.21 2.56
N LYS A 62 -11.54 29.40 2.97
CA LYS A 62 -12.31 30.26 3.89
C LYS A 62 -13.40 31.05 3.19
N LYS A 63 -13.29 31.23 1.86
CA LYS A 63 -14.24 31.99 1.03
C LYS A 63 -15.22 31.07 0.31
N VAL A 64 -14.77 29.87 -0.10
CA VAL A 64 -15.54 28.91 -0.87
C VAL A 64 -15.81 27.67 0.00
N TYR A 65 -17.07 27.42 0.32
CA TYR A 65 -17.45 26.33 1.21
C TYR A 65 -17.10 24.95 0.65
N ALA A 66 -17.25 24.73 -0.67
CA ALA A 66 -16.83 23.49 -1.32
C ALA A 66 -15.34 23.17 -1.09
N PHE A 67 -14.46 24.17 -1.09
CA PHE A 67 -13.04 23.99 -0.81
C PHE A 67 -12.76 23.71 0.69
N GLN A 68 -13.60 24.25 1.58
CA GLN A 68 -13.55 23.89 3.00
C GLN A 68 -13.94 22.42 3.19
N PHE A 69 -14.98 21.97 2.47
CA PHE A 69 -15.52 20.62 2.56
C PHE A 69 -14.51 19.54 2.16
N ILE A 70 -13.70 19.78 1.09
CA ILE A 70 -12.65 18.84 0.61
C ILE A 70 -11.74 18.37 1.76
N GLY A 71 -11.40 19.24 2.72
CA GLY A 71 -10.56 18.87 3.86
C GLY A 71 -11.32 18.28 5.05
N THR A 72 -12.44 17.59 4.85
CA THR A 72 -13.26 16.99 5.91
C THR A 72 -13.39 15.48 5.79
N TYR A 73 -13.72 14.80 6.87
CA TYR A 73 -14.04 13.36 6.85
C TYR A 73 -15.24 13.03 5.97
N GLN A 74 -16.21 13.97 5.87
CA GLN A 74 -17.40 13.83 5.04
C GLN A 74 -17.09 13.80 3.55
N ALA A 75 -15.96 14.38 3.11
CA ALA A 75 -15.45 14.25 1.75
C ALA A 75 -14.58 12.99 1.59
N ALA A 76 -13.69 12.73 2.54
CA ALA A 76 -12.70 11.65 2.45
C ALA A 76 -13.33 10.25 2.49
N ILE A 77 -14.31 10.02 3.38
CA ILE A 77 -14.93 8.68 3.54
C ILE A 77 -15.64 8.24 2.27
N PRO A 78 -16.54 9.03 1.64
CA PRO A 78 -17.15 8.66 0.37
C PRO A 78 -16.12 8.42 -0.75
N ALA A 79 -15.06 9.24 -0.83
CA ALA A 79 -13.99 9.05 -1.83
C ALA A 79 -13.30 7.69 -1.65
N MET A 80 -12.95 7.30 -0.40
CA MET A 80 -12.38 5.99 -0.10
C MET A 80 -13.35 4.85 -0.40
N VAL A 81 -14.65 5.01 -0.13
CA VAL A 81 -15.67 3.99 -0.48
C VAL A 81 -15.72 3.78 -2.00
N TYR A 82 -15.73 4.84 -2.81
CA TYR A 82 -15.65 4.72 -4.27
C TYR A 82 -14.35 4.05 -4.72
N ALA A 83 -13.22 4.42 -4.12
CA ALA A 83 -11.94 3.77 -4.41
C ALA A 83 -11.98 2.27 -4.09
N VAL A 84 -12.51 1.87 -2.93
CA VAL A 84 -12.69 0.45 -2.56
C VAL A 84 -13.53 -0.28 -3.60
N VAL A 85 -14.69 0.27 -3.98
CA VAL A 85 -15.59 -0.35 -4.96
C VAL A 85 -14.92 -0.52 -6.33
N LEU A 86 -14.26 0.53 -6.83
CA LEU A 86 -13.57 0.48 -8.13
C LEU A 86 -12.38 -0.48 -8.10
N THR A 87 -11.64 -0.53 -6.99
CA THR A 87 -10.52 -1.47 -6.85
C THR A 87 -11.02 -2.91 -6.69
N ILE A 88 -12.19 -3.16 -6.05
CA ILE A 88 -12.84 -4.50 -6.05
C ILE A 88 -13.18 -4.91 -7.48
N ILE A 89 -13.77 -4.03 -8.28
CA ILE A 89 -14.06 -4.31 -9.69
C ILE A 89 -12.77 -4.67 -10.44
N MET A 90 -11.68 -3.92 -10.20
CA MET A 90 -10.35 -4.20 -10.76
C MET A 90 -9.85 -5.60 -10.34
N GLY A 91 -9.97 -5.97 -9.07
CA GLY A 91 -9.53 -7.28 -8.56
C GLY A 91 -10.37 -8.47 -9.07
N LEU A 92 -11.63 -8.22 -9.44
CA LEU A 92 -12.52 -9.23 -10.01
C LEU A 92 -12.40 -9.37 -11.53
N THR A 93 -11.83 -8.37 -12.21
CA THR A 93 -11.67 -8.35 -13.67
C THR A 93 -10.21 -8.63 -14.06
N ARG A 94 -10.01 -9.36 -15.15
CA ARG A 94 -8.66 -9.59 -15.68
C ARG A 94 -8.16 -8.29 -16.33
N GLN A 95 -7.10 -7.73 -15.79
CA GLN A 95 -6.49 -6.51 -16.31
C GLN A 95 -5.61 -6.83 -17.53
N GLN A 96 -5.66 -6.00 -18.57
CA GLN A 96 -4.93 -6.17 -19.82
C GLN A 96 -4.35 -4.84 -20.29
N VAL A 97 -3.09 -4.83 -20.68
CA VAL A 97 -2.46 -3.68 -21.34
C VAL A 97 -3.17 -3.43 -22.67
N GLY A 98 -3.53 -2.17 -22.95
CA GLY A 98 -4.31 -1.82 -24.16
C GLY A 98 -5.79 -2.20 -24.11
N GLY A 99 -6.27 -2.77 -23.00
CA GLY A 99 -7.70 -3.01 -22.78
C GLY A 99 -8.49 -1.71 -22.72
N THR A 100 -9.78 -1.80 -22.93
CA THR A 100 -10.74 -0.69 -22.79
C THR A 100 -11.63 -0.93 -21.58
N TRP A 101 -12.16 0.12 -20.98
CA TRP A 101 -13.09 -0.01 -19.85
C TRP A 101 -12.48 -0.71 -18.61
N LEU A 102 -13.25 -1.59 -17.99
CA LEU A 102 -12.91 -2.25 -16.72
C LEU A 102 -11.69 -3.17 -16.81
N ASN A 103 -11.30 -3.58 -18.01
CA ASN A 103 -10.12 -4.43 -18.23
C ASN A 103 -8.80 -3.61 -18.20
N ASN A 104 -8.89 -2.29 -18.20
CA ASN A 104 -7.75 -1.38 -18.04
C ASN A 104 -8.13 -0.29 -17.03
N MET A 105 -8.27 -0.68 -15.78
CA MET A 105 -8.78 0.19 -14.72
C MET A 105 -7.89 1.39 -14.48
N LEU A 106 -6.59 1.26 -14.63
CA LEU A 106 -5.64 2.37 -14.43
C LEU A 106 -5.78 3.48 -15.48
N SER A 107 -6.30 3.17 -16.65
CA SER A 107 -6.60 4.13 -17.72
C SER A 107 -8.09 4.49 -17.82
N PHE A 108 -8.90 3.98 -16.87
CA PHE A 108 -10.34 4.23 -16.82
C PHE A 108 -10.63 5.55 -16.09
N TRP A 109 -11.19 6.53 -16.79
CA TRP A 109 -11.40 7.89 -16.26
C TRP A 109 -12.11 7.97 -14.90
N PRO A 110 -13.17 7.17 -14.62
CA PRO A 110 -13.80 7.16 -13.30
C PRO A 110 -12.83 6.82 -12.18
N PHE A 111 -11.95 5.84 -12.40
CA PHE A 111 -10.92 5.45 -11.44
C PHE A 111 -9.90 6.58 -11.25
N VAL A 112 -9.40 7.13 -12.34
CA VAL A 112 -8.43 8.25 -12.33
C VAL A 112 -8.99 9.46 -11.59
N PHE A 113 -10.27 9.82 -11.81
CA PHE A 113 -10.90 10.95 -11.13
C PHE A 113 -11.07 10.73 -9.63
N VAL A 114 -11.48 9.54 -9.20
CA VAL A 114 -11.61 9.22 -7.77
C VAL A 114 -10.24 9.24 -7.09
N TYR A 115 -9.22 8.67 -7.72
CA TYR A 115 -7.84 8.68 -7.20
C TYR A 115 -7.28 10.10 -7.12
N THR A 116 -7.43 10.89 -8.17
CA THR A 116 -7.02 12.31 -8.19
C THR A 116 -7.73 13.12 -7.10
N TYR A 117 -9.03 12.84 -6.87
CA TYR A 117 -9.78 13.49 -5.80
C TYR A 117 -9.25 13.15 -4.41
N ILE A 118 -8.88 11.89 -4.18
CA ILE A 118 -8.20 11.47 -2.93
C ILE A 118 -6.88 12.22 -2.78
N ASP A 119 -6.10 12.34 -3.84
CA ASP A 119 -4.80 13.04 -3.83
C ASP A 119 -4.98 14.54 -3.52
N VAL A 120 -6.02 15.19 -4.08
CA VAL A 120 -6.39 16.58 -3.73
C VAL A 120 -6.74 16.68 -2.23
N ILE A 121 -7.52 15.75 -1.69
CA ILE A 121 -7.86 15.71 -0.25
C ILE A 121 -6.57 15.60 0.57
N LEU A 122 -5.67 14.66 0.23
CA LEU A 122 -4.39 14.46 0.92
C LEU A 122 -3.54 15.74 0.91
N GLY A 123 -3.40 16.40 -0.24
CA GLY A 123 -2.66 17.66 -0.37
C GLY A 123 -3.26 18.78 0.50
N VAL A 124 -4.57 18.97 0.46
CA VAL A 124 -5.26 20.02 1.24
C VAL A 124 -5.15 19.78 2.74
N ILE A 125 -5.35 18.54 3.23
CA ILE A 125 -5.26 18.25 4.68
C ILE A 125 -3.82 18.34 5.19
N THR A 126 -2.85 17.98 4.37
CA THR A 126 -1.41 18.15 4.66
C THR A 126 -1.06 19.63 4.83
N LEU A 127 -1.45 20.49 3.88
CA LEU A 127 -1.24 21.94 3.99
C LEU A 127 -1.96 22.54 5.21
N ARG A 128 -3.16 22.07 5.54
CA ARG A 128 -3.87 22.49 6.77
C ARG A 128 -3.09 22.13 8.02
N ARG A 129 -2.51 20.94 8.06
CA ARG A 129 -1.73 20.47 9.22
C ARG A 129 -0.42 21.24 9.36
N LEU A 130 0.32 21.41 8.26
CA LEU A 130 1.55 22.21 8.23
C LEU A 130 1.31 23.63 8.71
N LYS A 131 0.25 24.31 8.24
CA LYS A 131 -0.10 25.65 8.70
C LYS A 131 -0.37 25.72 10.20
N ARG A 132 -1.04 24.71 10.79
CA ARG A 132 -1.24 24.66 12.25
C ARG A 132 0.06 24.53 13.00
N MET A 133 0.99 23.71 12.51
CA MET A 133 2.31 23.54 13.11
C MET A 133 3.12 24.84 13.07
N VAL A 134 3.16 25.51 11.93
CA VAL A 134 3.86 26.82 11.79
C VAL A 134 3.27 27.87 12.74
N ASN A 135 1.96 27.83 13.02
CA ASN A 135 1.31 28.73 13.96
C ASN A 135 1.51 28.33 15.44
N GLY A 136 2.38 27.39 15.77
CA GLY A 136 2.63 26.92 17.13
C GLY A 136 1.53 26.07 17.76
N GLN A 137 0.47 25.73 17.01
CA GLN A 137 -0.67 24.94 17.45
C GLN A 137 -0.48 23.47 17.11
N TRP A 138 0.54 22.84 17.66
CA TRP A 138 0.87 21.46 17.32
C TRP A 138 1.10 20.57 18.54
N SER A 139 0.76 19.29 18.34
CA SER A 139 1.12 18.19 19.24
C SER A 139 2.22 17.39 18.56
N MET A 140 3.45 17.52 19.05
CA MET A 140 4.66 17.00 18.39
C MET A 140 4.47 15.61 17.79
N VAL A 141 4.08 14.62 18.58
CA VAL A 141 4.02 13.23 18.13
C VAL A 141 2.81 12.97 17.20
N ASN A 142 1.62 13.50 17.55
CA ASN A 142 0.41 13.26 16.73
C ASN A 142 0.48 13.94 15.37
N ASP A 143 1.04 15.15 15.31
CA ASP A 143 1.12 15.90 14.05
C ASP A 143 2.21 15.35 13.13
N ILE A 144 3.34 14.88 13.69
CA ILE A 144 4.38 14.22 12.92
C ILE A 144 3.87 12.89 12.35
N ALA A 145 3.24 12.03 13.16
CA ALA A 145 2.67 10.78 12.68
C ALA A 145 1.63 11.01 11.58
N PHE A 146 0.78 12.03 11.74
CA PHE A 146 -0.19 12.43 10.72
C PHE A 146 0.49 12.81 9.41
N LEU A 147 1.48 13.72 9.44
CA LEU A 147 2.18 14.18 8.26
C LEU A 147 2.95 13.07 7.58
N LEU A 148 3.66 12.24 8.32
CA LEU A 148 4.43 11.13 7.75
C LEU A 148 3.52 10.17 6.97
N ASN A 149 2.33 9.85 7.48
CA ASN A 149 1.41 8.97 6.76
C ASN A 149 0.71 9.67 5.58
N HIS A 150 0.18 10.89 5.76
CA HIS A 150 -0.64 11.54 4.72
C HIS A 150 0.21 12.22 3.64
N LEU A 151 1.29 12.93 4.02
CA LEU A 151 2.21 13.51 3.05
C LEU A 151 3.01 12.41 2.34
N GLY A 152 3.42 11.36 3.07
CA GLY A 152 4.11 10.21 2.49
C GLY A 152 3.25 9.52 1.43
N LEU A 153 1.97 9.29 1.74
CA LEU A 153 1.01 8.72 0.78
C LEU A 153 0.79 9.65 -0.42
N PHE A 154 0.61 10.95 -0.19
CA PHE A 154 0.48 11.96 -1.25
C PHE A 154 1.68 11.93 -2.21
N ILE A 155 2.90 11.95 -1.68
CA ILE A 155 4.12 11.91 -2.49
C ILE A 155 4.21 10.59 -3.26
N ALA A 156 3.97 9.45 -2.60
CA ALA A 156 4.04 8.15 -3.23
C ALA A 156 3.03 8.00 -4.38
N LEU A 157 1.75 8.37 -4.16
CA LEU A 157 0.70 8.27 -5.17
C LEU A 157 0.95 9.22 -6.34
N THR A 158 1.25 10.49 -6.07
CA THR A 158 1.53 11.49 -7.12
C THR A 158 2.75 11.08 -7.96
N ALA A 159 3.86 10.69 -7.29
CA ALA A 159 5.09 10.31 -7.99
C ALA A 159 4.92 9.01 -8.77
N ALA A 160 4.24 8.00 -8.22
CA ALA A 160 3.98 6.74 -8.92
C ALA A 160 3.07 6.95 -10.15
N THR A 161 2.05 7.80 -10.04
CA THR A 161 1.12 8.06 -11.15
C THR A 161 1.80 8.85 -12.27
N LEU A 162 2.44 9.98 -11.95
CA LEU A 162 3.08 10.82 -12.97
C LEU A 162 4.38 10.22 -13.51
N GLY A 163 5.13 9.50 -12.66
CA GLY A 163 6.38 8.87 -13.03
C GLY A 163 6.22 7.62 -13.90
N ASN A 164 5.02 7.01 -13.91
CA ASN A 164 4.77 5.82 -14.72
C ASN A 164 4.99 6.06 -16.23
N ALA A 165 4.72 7.27 -16.70
CA ALA A 165 4.95 7.66 -18.11
C ALA A 165 6.43 7.71 -18.50
N ASP A 166 7.33 7.95 -17.54
CA ASP A 166 8.79 8.01 -17.77
C ASP A 166 9.48 6.68 -17.48
N MET A 167 8.79 5.74 -16.84
CA MET A 167 9.35 4.44 -16.51
C MET A 167 9.50 3.60 -17.77
N GLN A 168 10.72 3.11 -17.99
CA GLN A 168 11.03 2.24 -19.12
C GLN A 168 11.43 0.86 -18.60
N ARG A 169 10.82 -0.17 -19.18
CA ARG A 169 11.12 -1.57 -18.89
C ARG A 169 11.30 -2.32 -20.18
N VAL A 170 12.44 -2.97 -20.32
CA VAL A 170 12.78 -3.74 -21.52
C VAL A 170 13.46 -5.05 -21.13
N LYS A 171 13.34 -6.08 -21.96
CA LYS A 171 13.99 -7.36 -21.77
C LYS A 171 15.08 -7.54 -22.82
N MET A 172 16.26 -7.92 -22.39
CA MET A 172 17.41 -8.21 -23.22
C MET A 172 17.75 -9.70 -23.12
N ILE A 173 17.84 -10.36 -24.24
CA ILE A 173 18.24 -11.77 -24.32
C ILE A 173 19.71 -11.77 -24.70
N CYS A 174 20.58 -12.13 -23.77
CA CYS A 174 22.03 -12.09 -23.97
C CYS A 174 22.56 -13.53 -24.14
N PRO A 175 23.07 -13.88 -25.33
CA PRO A 175 23.81 -15.14 -25.52
C PRO A 175 25.24 -15.07 -24.95
N VAL A 176 25.81 -16.22 -24.65
CA VAL A 176 27.20 -16.31 -24.17
C VAL A 176 28.19 -15.87 -25.26
N GLY A 177 29.08 -14.94 -24.90
CA GLY A 177 30.17 -14.49 -25.75
C GLY A 177 29.81 -13.52 -26.87
N GLU A 178 28.53 -13.09 -26.93
CA GLU A 178 28.07 -12.12 -27.92
C GLU A 178 27.54 -10.86 -27.25
N PRO A 179 28.05 -9.66 -27.54
CA PRO A 179 27.49 -8.41 -27.02
C PRO A 179 26.12 -8.12 -27.63
N GLU A 180 25.11 -7.91 -26.77
CA GLU A 180 23.78 -7.54 -27.19
C GLU A 180 23.43 -6.10 -26.69
N TRP A 181 22.84 -5.29 -27.59
CA TRP A 181 22.40 -3.91 -27.30
C TRP A 181 20.96 -3.66 -27.72
N ARG A 182 20.24 -4.68 -28.19
CA ARG A 182 18.82 -4.63 -28.53
C ARG A 182 18.01 -5.24 -27.42
N ALA A 183 16.94 -4.59 -27.06
CA ALA A 183 16.03 -5.09 -26.04
C ALA A 183 14.59 -5.04 -26.55
N LEU A 184 13.74 -5.91 -26.02
CA LEU A 184 12.32 -5.99 -26.34
C LEU A 184 11.53 -5.13 -25.34
N THR A 185 10.70 -4.25 -25.85
CA THR A 185 9.72 -3.51 -25.03
C THR A 185 8.56 -4.42 -24.61
N GLN A 186 7.65 -3.92 -23.77
CA GLN A 186 6.44 -4.66 -23.39
C GLN A 186 5.51 -4.93 -24.59
N GLU A 187 5.53 -4.03 -25.59
CA GLU A 187 4.79 -4.16 -26.86
C GLU A 187 5.49 -5.07 -27.87
N GLN A 188 6.54 -5.80 -27.46
CA GLN A 188 7.34 -6.69 -28.32
C GLN A 188 8.06 -5.95 -29.47
N THR A 189 8.31 -4.65 -29.34
CA THR A 189 9.12 -3.88 -30.30
C THR A 189 10.59 -3.88 -29.89
N VAL A 190 11.49 -3.84 -30.88
CA VAL A 190 12.93 -3.81 -30.64
C VAL A 190 13.37 -2.37 -30.36
N LYS A 191 14.03 -2.17 -29.21
CA LYS A 191 14.65 -0.91 -28.81
C LYS A 191 16.16 -1.04 -28.74
N GLN A 192 16.88 -0.07 -29.29
CA GLN A 192 18.34 0.02 -29.13
C GLN A 192 18.67 0.65 -27.78
N MET A 193 19.52 0.02 -27.02
CA MET A 193 19.93 0.43 -25.69
C MET A 193 21.19 1.31 -25.72
N PRO A 194 21.38 2.19 -24.73
CA PRO A 194 22.62 2.96 -24.60
C PRO A 194 23.79 2.15 -24.06
N ILE A 195 23.57 0.90 -23.68
CA ILE A 195 24.53 -0.04 -23.12
C ILE A 195 24.47 -1.33 -23.93
N ALA A 196 25.62 -2.01 -24.12
CA ALA A 196 25.68 -3.37 -24.63
C ALA A 196 26.09 -4.32 -23.50
N ILE A 197 25.49 -5.49 -23.45
CA ILE A 197 25.74 -6.49 -22.41
C ILE A 197 26.15 -7.79 -23.07
N GLU A 198 27.31 -8.33 -22.67
CA GLU A 198 27.81 -9.65 -23.07
C GLU A 198 27.68 -10.60 -21.87
N LEU A 199 27.02 -11.73 -22.06
CA LEU A 199 27.00 -12.80 -21.07
C LEU A 199 28.32 -13.57 -21.14
N LYS A 200 29.08 -13.56 -20.04
CA LYS A 200 30.32 -14.37 -19.93
C LYS A 200 29.99 -15.79 -19.48
N ARG A 201 29.15 -15.92 -18.47
CA ARG A 201 28.74 -17.20 -17.90
C ARG A 201 27.41 -17.11 -17.18
N PHE A 202 26.55 -18.09 -17.40
CA PHE A 202 25.37 -18.29 -16.56
C PHE A 202 25.73 -19.20 -15.38
N ILE A 203 25.27 -18.89 -14.19
CA ILE A 203 25.51 -19.61 -12.95
C ILE A 203 24.17 -20.12 -12.43
N MET A 204 24.09 -21.42 -12.16
CA MET A 204 22.95 -22.04 -11.50
C MET A 204 23.43 -22.97 -10.38
N GLU A 205 22.91 -22.78 -9.19
CA GLU A 205 23.06 -23.68 -8.06
C GLU A 205 21.68 -24.27 -7.71
N THR A 206 21.66 -25.54 -7.34
CA THR A 206 20.45 -26.25 -6.93
C THR A 206 20.58 -26.75 -5.50
N TYR A 207 19.45 -26.95 -4.86
CA TYR A 207 19.37 -27.73 -3.64
C TYR A 207 19.47 -29.23 -3.94
N ASP A 208 19.58 -30.06 -2.89
CA ASP A 208 19.67 -31.52 -3.04
C ASP A 208 18.44 -32.16 -3.70
N ASP A 209 17.28 -31.48 -3.63
CA ASP A 209 16.05 -31.88 -4.30
C ASP A 209 15.97 -31.45 -5.78
N GLY A 210 17.01 -30.79 -6.29
CA GLY A 210 17.07 -30.28 -7.67
C GLY A 210 16.37 -28.94 -7.89
N SER A 211 15.72 -28.37 -6.90
CA SER A 211 15.09 -27.05 -7.01
C SER A 211 16.14 -25.92 -7.09
N PRO A 212 15.87 -24.81 -7.82
CA PRO A 212 16.82 -23.73 -7.95
C PRO A 212 17.11 -23.04 -6.61
N LYS A 213 18.39 -23.02 -6.21
CA LYS A 213 18.89 -22.29 -5.04
C LYS A 213 19.39 -20.90 -5.41
N ARG A 214 20.08 -20.78 -6.54
CA ARG A 214 20.63 -19.53 -7.07
C ARG A 214 20.70 -19.60 -8.57
N PHE A 215 20.36 -18.51 -9.25
CA PHE A 215 20.76 -18.29 -10.62
C PHE A 215 21.19 -16.84 -10.83
N ALA A 216 22.28 -16.68 -11.57
CA ALA A 216 22.95 -15.40 -11.76
C ALA A 216 23.65 -15.36 -13.12
N SER A 217 24.00 -14.19 -13.58
CA SER A 217 24.75 -13.98 -14.81
C SER A 217 26.00 -13.17 -14.55
N GLU A 218 27.15 -13.71 -14.90
CA GLU A 218 28.39 -12.94 -15.04
C GLU A 218 28.35 -12.22 -16.38
N ILE A 219 28.33 -10.90 -16.34
CA ILE A 219 28.15 -10.05 -17.50
C ILE A 219 29.28 -9.02 -17.64
N GLN A 220 29.57 -8.65 -18.86
CA GLN A 220 30.37 -7.50 -19.22
C GLN A 220 29.46 -6.43 -19.81
N ILE A 221 29.52 -5.21 -19.26
CA ILE A 221 28.72 -4.08 -19.70
C ILE A 221 29.62 -3.06 -20.40
N LEU A 222 29.25 -2.71 -21.62
CA LEU A 222 29.89 -1.68 -22.40
C LEU A 222 28.98 -0.49 -22.51
N THR A 223 29.41 0.67 -22.03
CA THR A 223 28.61 1.92 -22.07
C THR A 223 29.03 2.80 -23.25
N LYS A 224 28.17 3.68 -23.72
CA LYS A 224 28.52 4.69 -24.76
C LYS A 224 29.65 5.62 -24.33
N THR A 225 29.91 5.76 -23.04
CA THR A 225 31.04 6.56 -22.51
C THR A 225 32.36 5.82 -22.50
N GLY A 226 32.41 4.59 -23.04
CA GLY A 226 33.60 3.76 -23.11
C GLY A 226 33.96 3.02 -21.81
N LYS A 227 33.08 3.01 -20.82
CA LYS A 227 33.29 2.17 -19.62
C LYS A 227 33.08 0.70 -19.97
N ASN A 228 33.98 -0.13 -19.50
CA ASN A 228 33.88 -1.58 -19.55
C ASN A 228 33.82 -2.11 -18.12
N ILE A 229 32.70 -2.75 -17.77
CA ILE A 229 32.39 -3.15 -16.39
C ILE A 229 32.08 -4.64 -16.39
N GLU A 230 32.82 -5.40 -15.60
CA GLU A 230 32.52 -6.80 -15.32
C GLU A 230 31.80 -6.91 -13.98
N THR A 231 30.69 -7.61 -13.97
CA THR A 231 29.87 -7.75 -12.76
C THR A 231 29.01 -9.02 -12.80
N THR A 232 28.49 -9.42 -11.65
CA THR A 232 27.52 -10.52 -11.54
C THR A 232 26.17 -9.96 -11.14
N VAL A 233 25.13 -10.28 -11.89
CA VAL A 233 23.73 -9.96 -11.59
C VAL A 233 23.04 -11.20 -11.04
N ASP A 234 22.68 -11.17 -9.78
CA ASP A 234 21.90 -12.20 -9.07
C ASP A 234 20.42 -11.79 -8.97
N VAL A 235 19.54 -12.75 -8.74
CA VAL A 235 18.18 -12.46 -8.28
C VAL A 235 18.26 -11.71 -6.95
N ASN A 236 17.44 -10.69 -6.75
CA ASN A 236 17.44 -9.75 -5.62
C ASN A 236 18.71 -8.88 -5.46
N LYS A 237 19.65 -8.91 -6.42
CA LYS A 237 20.85 -8.07 -6.43
C LYS A 237 21.07 -7.45 -7.81
N PRO A 238 20.18 -6.51 -8.22
CA PRO A 238 20.30 -5.84 -9.49
C PRO A 238 21.55 -4.95 -9.52
N TYR A 239 22.12 -4.77 -10.70
CA TYR A 239 23.24 -3.87 -10.95
C TYR A 239 22.76 -2.57 -11.58
N GLU A 240 23.31 -1.43 -11.15
CA GLU A 240 22.91 -0.12 -11.67
C GLU A 240 24.04 0.54 -12.47
N VAL A 241 23.74 0.98 -13.69
CA VAL A 241 24.67 1.67 -14.58
C VAL A 241 23.92 2.67 -15.46
N ASP A 242 24.43 3.89 -15.55
CA ASP A 242 23.95 4.97 -16.44
C ASP A 242 22.40 5.16 -16.40
N GLY A 243 21.80 5.08 -15.20
CA GLY A 243 20.35 5.26 -14.97
C GLY A 243 19.48 4.03 -15.27
N TRP A 244 20.12 2.90 -15.61
CA TRP A 244 19.46 1.61 -15.80
C TRP A 244 19.79 0.66 -14.66
N LYS A 245 18.78 -0.02 -14.12
CA LYS A 245 18.94 -1.17 -13.22
C LYS A 245 18.74 -2.44 -14.01
N ILE A 246 19.69 -3.35 -13.93
CA ILE A 246 19.76 -4.63 -14.65
C ILE A 246 19.38 -5.73 -13.64
N TYR A 247 18.31 -6.44 -13.92
CA TYR A 247 17.77 -7.54 -13.10
C TYR A 247 17.97 -8.87 -13.79
N GLN A 248 18.27 -9.90 -13.02
CA GLN A 248 18.25 -11.28 -13.48
C GLN A 248 16.79 -11.74 -13.60
N PHE A 249 16.27 -11.82 -14.82
CA PHE A 249 14.86 -12.15 -15.07
C PHE A 249 14.64 -13.64 -15.34
N GLY A 250 15.48 -14.26 -16.20
CA GLY A 250 15.29 -15.64 -16.59
C GLY A 250 16.50 -16.23 -17.33
N TYR A 251 16.32 -17.45 -17.76
CA TYR A 251 17.31 -18.24 -18.51
C TYR A 251 16.60 -19.31 -19.34
N ASP A 252 17.31 -20.09 -20.16
CA ASP A 252 16.72 -21.24 -20.83
C ASP A 252 16.49 -22.39 -19.84
N THR A 253 15.24 -22.55 -19.44
CA THR A 253 14.81 -23.54 -18.44
C THR A 253 14.96 -24.98 -18.93
N GLN A 254 15.01 -25.23 -20.26
CA GLN A 254 15.21 -26.56 -20.81
C GLN A 254 16.69 -27.00 -20.65
N MET A 255 17.63 -26.08 -20.79
CA MET A 255 19.06 -26.33 -20.62
C MET A 255 19.49 -26.22 -19.14
N GLY A 256 18.70 -25.60 -18.28
CA GLY A 256 18.99 -25.47 -16.86
C GLY A 256 20.35 -24.83 -16.58
N ALA A 257 21.21 -25.53 -15.83
CA ALA A 257 22.57 -25.07 -15.51
C ALA A 257 23.49 -24.89 -16.73
N GLN A 258 23.15 -25.49 -17.88
CA GLN A 258 23.88 -25.38 -19.13
C GLN A 258 23.33 -24.30 -20.06
N SER A 259 22.50 -23.42 -19.56
CA SER A 259 21.92 -22.34 -20.35
C SER A 259 22.99 -21.50 -21.02
N GLN A 260 22.86 -21.32 -22.34
CA GLN A 260 23.74 -20.50 -23.17
C GLN A 260 23.15 -19.06 -23.33
N ILE A 261 22.04 -18.76 -22.69
CA ILE A 261 21.42 -17.45 -22.74
C ILE A 261 21.00 -17.01 -21.34
N THR A 262 20.98 -15.71 -21.10
CA THR A 262 20.29 -15.10 -19.97
C THR A 262 19.27 -14.09 -20.47
N ILE A 263 18.20 -13.95 -19.74
CA ILE A 263 17.21 -12.91 -19.97
C ILE A 263 17.37 -11.90 -18.84
N LEU A 264 17.78 -10.70 -19.19
CA LEU A 264 17.93 -9.58 -18.27
C LEU A 264 16.75 -8.61 -18.45
N GLU A 265 16.18 -8.14 -17.36
CA GLU A 265 15.23 -7.01 -17.39
C GLU A 265 15.96 -5.73 -17.01
N LEU A 266 15.88 -4.73 -17.89
CA LEU A 266 16.48 -3.42 -17.68
C LEU A 266 15.37 -2.42 -17.38
N VAL A 267 15.48 -1.72 -16.24
CA VAL A 267 14.47 -0.76 -15.78
C VAL A 267 15.13 0.59 -15.56
N SER A 268 14.57 1.63 -16.16
CA SER A 268 14.87 3.03 -15.85
C SER A 268 13.63 3.68 -15.24
N ASP A 269 13.76 4.23 -14.03
CA ASP A 269 12.65 4.81 -13.28
C ASP A 269 13.13 6.10 -12.58
N PRO A 270 13.06 7.24 -13.29
CA PRO A 270 13.57 8.52 -12.78
C PRO A 270 12.82 9.04 -11.57
N TRP A 271 11.57 8.62 -11.36
CA TRP A 271 10.72 9.07 -10.26
C TRP A 271 10.82 8.19 -9.00
N LEU A 272 11.51 7.06 -9.08
CA LEU A 272 11.68 6.12 -7.98
C LEU A 272 12.18 6.75 -6.66
N PRO A 273 13.12 7.72 -6.66
CA PRO A 273 13.55 8.36 -5.41
C PRO A 273 12.43 9.09 -4.67
N LEU A 274 11.48 9.70 -5.40
CA LEU A 274 10.31 10.34 -4.81
C LEU A 274 9.31 9.31 -4.25
N VAL A 275 9.09 8.21 -4.97
CA VAL A 275 8.25 7.10 -4.48
C VAL A 275 8.84 6.54 -3.19
N TYR A 276 10.13 6.31 -3.14
CA TYR A 276 10.82 5.84 -1.93
C TYR A 276 10.74 6.83 -0.77
N ALA A 277 10.86 8.13 -1.04
CA ALA A 277 10.66 9.15 0.00
C ALA A 277 9.27 9.02 0.63
N GLY A 278 8.22 8.86 -0.19
CA GLY A 278 6.86 8.59 0.28
C GLY A 278 6.76 7.31 1.10
N PHE A 279 7.34 6.22 0.63
CA PHE A 279 7.34 4.92 1.31
C PHE A 279 8.03 4.98 2.68
N TYR A 280 9.23 5.56 2.77
CA TYR A 280 9.94 5.67 4.04
C TYR A 280 9.24 6.61 5.03
N MET A 281 8.58 7.67 4.53
CA MET A 281 7.72 8.51 5.38
C MET A 281 6.54 7.70 5.94
N MET A 282 5.83 6.95 5.11
CA MET A 282 4.71 6.11 5.56
C MET A 282 5.18 5.02 6.54
N LEU A 283 6.33 4.40 6.29
CA LEU A 283 6.92 3.41 7.18
C LEU A 283 7.21 4.00 8.56
N ALA A 284 7.88 5.15 8.61
CA ALA A 284 8.14 5.88 9.85
C ALA A 284 6.84 6.31 10.55
N GLY A 285 5.85 6.75 9.78
CA GLY A 285 4.52 7.12 10.28
C GLY A 285 3.76 5.96 10.90
N ALA A 286 3.79 4.77 10.28
CA ALA A 286 3.17 3.56 10.77
C ALA A 286 3.86 3.05 12.07
N VAL A 287 5.18 3.05 12.11
CA VAL A 287 5.95 2.72 13.32
C VAL A 287 5.61 3.68 14.45
N LEU A 288 5.63 4.99 14.20
CA LEU A 288 5.30 6.00 15.19
C LEU A 288 3.86 5.86 15.71
N MET A 289 2.90 5.57 14.82
CA MET A 289 1.51 5.33 15.19
C MET A 289 1.39 4.12 16.13
N THR A 290 2.08 3.02 15.85
CA THR A 290 2.11 1.82 16.70
C THR A 290 2.70 2.14 18.08
N LEU A 291 3.86 2.82 18.12
CA LEU A 291 4.52 3.23 19.37
C LEU A 291 3.64 4.16 20.21
N MET A 292 2.88 5.06 19.58
CA MET A 292 1.94 5.94 20.28
C MET A 292 0.78 5.18 20.94
N VAL A 293 0.21 4.20 20.24
CA VAL A 293 -0.84 3.36 20.82
C VAL A 293 -0.28 2.56 21.99
N LEU A 294 0.85 1.90 21.79
CA LEU A 294 1.54 1.11 22.81
C LEU A 294 1.89 1.97 24.05
N TRP A 295 2.51 3.14 23.84
CA TRP A 295 2.84 4.06 24.93
C TRP A 295 1.61 4.49 25.74
N ARG A 296 0.52 4.86 25.04
CA ARG A 296 -0.73 5.24 25.73
C ARG A 296 -1.32 4.09 26.57
N ARG A 297 -1.19 2.85 26.08
CA ARG A 297 -1.66 1.67 26.79
C ARG A 297 -0.75 1.31 27.96
N LEU A 298 0.55 1.31 27.77
CA LEU A 298 1.53 1.02 28.83
C LEU A 298 1.45 2.03 29.97
N LYS A 299 1.32 3.33 29.67
CA LYS A 299 1.19 4.39 30.67
C LYS A 299 -0.07 4.23 31.55
N LYS A 300 -1.14 3.59 31.02
CA LYS A 300 -2.37 3.29 31.75
C LYS A 300 -2.38 1.90 32.38
N ALA A 301 -1.42 1.05 32.04
CA ALA A 301 -1.35 -0.31 32.54
C ALA A 301 -0.79 -0.33 33.97
N THR A 302 -1.43 -1.06 34.86
CA THR A 302 -0.99 -1.25 36.23
C THR A 302 -1.12 -2.73 36.61
N GLY A 303 -0.26 -3.21 37.52
CA GLY A 303 -0.35 -4.54 38.09
C GLY A 303 -0.41 -5.65 37.04
N LYS A 304 -1.50 -6.45 37.03
CA LYS A 304 -1.66 -7.63 36.15
C LYS A 304 -1.59 -7.28 34.65
N ALA A 305 -2.05 -6.08 34.24
CA ALA A 305 -2.03 -5.69 32.83
C ALA A 305 -0.59 -5.52 32.30
N LEU A 306 0.33 -5.01 33.12
CA LEU A 306 1.74 -4.89 32.74
C LEU A 306 2.38 -6.25 32.48
N TRP A 307 2.10 -7.26 33.34
CA TRP A 307 2.56 -8.62 33.16
C TRP A 307 1.98 -9.29 31.90
N ILE A 308 0.72 -8.99 31.55
CA ILE A 308 0.14 -9.45 30.29
C ILE A 308 0.91 -8.87 29.09
N TYR A 309 1.21 -7.56 29.07
CA TYR A 309 2.00 -6.95 27.99
C TYR A 309 3.42 -7.53 27.91
N ALA A 310 4.07 -7.74 29.08
CA ALA A 310 5.38 -8.38 29.13
C ALA A 310 5.32 -9.82 28.56
N GLY A 311 4.31 -10.61 28.96
CA GLY A 311 4.09 -11.95 28.42
C GLY A 311 3.85 -11.97 26.91
N LEU A 312 3.04 -11.04 26.39
CA LEU A 312 2.81 -10.89 24.95
C LEU A 312 4.08 -10.50 24.19
N ALA A 313 4.90 -9.62 24.77
CA ALA A 313 6.19 -9.24 24.18
C ALA A 313 7.16 -10.43 24.11
N VAL A 314 7.26 -11.22 25.19
CA VAL A 314 8.06 -12.46 25.23
C VAL A 314 7.53 -13.46 24.21
N PHE A 315 6.22 -13.69 24.15
CA PHE A 315 5.61 -14.59 23.17
C PHE A 315 5.91 -14.15 21.75
N ALA A 316 5.73 -12.85 21.44
CA ALA A 316 6.03 -12.30 20.10
C ALA A 316 7.51 -12.47 19.76
N SER A 317 8.43 -12.30 20.72
CA SER A 317 9.86 -12.49 20.51
C SER A 317 10.22 -13.96 20.24
N ILE A 318 9.63 -14.88 21.00
CA ILE A 318 9.81 -16.32 20.80
C ILE A 318 9.22 -16.74 19.43
N PHE A 319 8.02 -16.27 19.10
CA PHE A 319 7.40 -16.53 17.81
C PHE A 319 8.25 -16.00 16.65
N ALA A 320 8.77 -14.77 16.77
CA ALA A 320 9.66 -14.18 15.77
C ALA A 320 10.93 -15.03 15.61
N TYR A 321 11.55 -15.46 16.73
CA TYR A 321 12.75 -16.31 16.67
C TYR A 321 12.48 -17.58 15.88
N PHE A 322 11.44 -18.37 16.24
CA PHE A 322 11.12 -19.60 15.53
C PHE A 322 10.68 -19.38 14.08
N PHE A 323 10.00 -18.27 13.80
CA PHE A 323 9.62 -17.92 12.43
C PHE A 323 10.86 -17.69 11.55
N PHE A 324 11.81 -16.86 12.02
CA PHE A 324 13.02 -16.56 11.26
C PHE A 324 13.97 -17.77 11.19
N ASP A 325 14.07 -18.56 12.25
CA ASP A 325 14.83 -19.80 12.23
C ASP A 325 14.27 -20.81 11.22
N SER A 326 12.96 -21.05 11.25
CA SER A 326 12.27 -21.88 10.24
C SER A 326 12.41 -21.34 8.82
N TYR A 327 12.42 -20.02 8.64
CA TYR A 327 12.62 -19.40 7.35
C TYR A 327 14.03 -19.68 6.79
N ASN A 328 15.06 -19.54 7.63
CA ASN A 328 16.46 -19.74 7.24
C ASN A 328 16.81 -21.19 6.91
N THR A 329 16.02 -22.14 7.43
CA THR A 329 16.25 -23.61 7.21
C THR A 329 15.49 -24.17 6.00
N LYS A 330 14.58 -23.38 5.38
CA LYS A 330 13.81 -23.84 4.22
C LYS A 330 14.56 -23.71 2.92
N THR A 331 14.30 -24.64 2.00
CA THR A 331 14.67 -24.50 0.59
C THR A 331 13.79 -23.44 -0.06
N LEU A 332 14.34 -22.27 -0.28
CA LEU A 332 13.61 -21.13 -0.84
C LEU A 332 14.08 -20.88 -2.29
N VAL A 333 13.13 -20.72 -3.20
CA VAL A 333 13.42 -20.24 -4.55
C VAL A 333 14.11 -18.87 -4.49
N PRO A 334 14.99 -18.52 -5.45
CA PRO A 334 15.83 -17.33 -5.37
C PRO A 334 15.07 -16.03 -5.08
N ALA A 335 13.91 -15.82 -5.69
CA ALA A 335 13.11 -14.62 -5.46
C ALA A 335 12.65 -14.42 -4.01
N LEU A 336 12.45 -15.51 -3.25
CA LEU A 336 12.04 -15.48 -1.83
C LEU A 336 13.20 -15.25 -0.86
N GLN A 337 14.45 -15.24 -1.34
CA GLN A 337 15.65 -15.03 -0.51
C GLN A 337 15.96 -13.53 -0.28
N SER A 338 15.04 -12.63 -0.60
CA SER A 338 15.19 -11.20 -0.32
C SER A 338 15.12 -10.90 1.18
N PRO A 339 15.91 -9.95 1.70
CA PRO A 339 15.86 -9.54 3.11
C PRO A 339 14.49 -8.92 3.50
N TRP A 340 13.70 -8.48 2.53
CA TRP A 340 12.38 -7.90 2.73
C TRP A 340 11.25 -8.93 2.83
N PHE A 341 11.43 -10.12 2.26
CA PHE A 341 10.37 -11.13 2.17
C PHE A 341 9.96 -11.66 3.54
N ALA A 342 10.90 -12.12 4.37
CA ALA A 342 10.60 -12.67 5.68
C ALA A 342 9.93 -11.64 6.62
N PRO A 343 10.44 -10.39 6.74
CA PRO A 343 9.74 -9.33 7.48
C PRO A 343 8.34 -9.03 6.93
N HIS A 344 8.16 -8.98 5.60
CA HIS A 344 6.87 -8.80 4.95
C HIS A 344 5.84 -9.83 5.41
N VAL A 345 6.17 -11.11 5.33
CA VAL A 345 5.28 -12.20 5.74
C VAL A 345 5.00 -12.15 7.25
N PHE A 346 6.03 -11.94 8.07
CA PHE A 346 5.92 -11.85 9.51
C PHE A 346 4.94 -10.77 9.97
N VAL A 347 5.09 -9.54 9.47
CA VAL A 347 4.22 -8.44 9.88
C VAL A 347 2.78 -8.61 9.39
N TYR A 348 2.57 -9.25 8.24
CA TYR A 348 1.22 -9.59 7.78
C TYR A 348 0.54 -10.64 8.66
N ILE A 349 1.23 -11.72 9.01
CA ILE A 349 0.68 -12.74 9.93
C ILE A 349 0.27 -12.08 11.24
N PHE A 350 1.11 -11.17 11.78
CA PHE A 350 0.81 -10.46 13.00
C PHE A 350 -0.42 -9.53 12.84
N ALA A 351 -0.48 -8.73 11.77
CA ALA A 351 -1.61 -7.88 11.46
C ALA A 351 -2.91 -8.69 11.33
N TYR A 352 -2.90 -9.80 10.59
CA TYR A 352 -4.05 -10.65 10.36
C TYR A 352 -4.57 -11.28 11.67
N SER A 353 -3.66 -11.69 12.55
CA SER A 353 -4.02 -12.24 13.86
C SER A 353 -4.75 -11.20 14.72
N LEU A 354 -4.25 -9.96 14.76
CA LEU A 354 -4.91 -8.87 15.49
C LEU A 354 -6.27 -8.51 14.89
N LEU A 355 -6.40 -8.52 13.56
CA LEU A 355 -7.67 -8.26 12.87
C LEU A 355 -8.67 -9.40 13.09
N GLY A 356 -8.21 -10.64 13.18
CA GLY A 356 -9.03 -11.77 13.60
C GLY A 356 -9.63 -11.57 15.00
N VAL A 357 -8.81 -11.12 15.96
CA VAL A 357 -9.30 -10.75 17.29
C VAL A 357 -10.29 -9.56 17.21
N ALA A 358 -9.98 -8.56 16.39
CA ALA A 358 -10.84 -7.39 16.22
C ALA A 358 -12.24 -7.77 15.69
N VAL A 359 -12.33 -8.69 14.69
CA VAL A 359 -13.63 -9.13 14.17
C VAL A 359 -14.40 -9.97 15.17
N VAL A 360 -13.73 -10.82 15.96
CA VAL A 360 -14.39 -11.56 17.05
C VAL A 360 -15.00 -10.59 18.05
N ILE A 361 -14.27 -9.56 18.46
CA ILE A 361 -14.81 -8.50 19.37
C ILE A 361 -15.97 -7.75 18.71
N ALA A 362 -15.92 -7.50 17.40
CA ALA A 362 -17.00 -6.81 16.69
C ALA A 362 -18.29 -7.60 16.63
N ILE A 363 -18.23 -8.92 16.54
CA ILE A 363 -19.38 -9.83 16.41
C ILE A 363 -19.98 -10.19 17.77
N LEU A 364 -19.15 -10.28 18.82
CA LEU A 364 -19.62 -10.69 20.14
C LEU A 364 -20.59 -9.67 20.76
N PRO A 365 -21.70 -10.13 21.37
CA PRO A 365 -22.69 -9.24 21.95
C PRO A 365 -22.10 -8.45 23.14
N PRO A 366 -22.53 -7.20 23.35
CA PRO A 366 -22.02 -6.33 24.43
C PRO A 366 -22.11 -6.93 25.83
N LYS A 367 -23.09 -7.80 26.06
CA LYS A 367 -23.31 -8.50 27.34
C LYS A 367 -22.12 -9.40 27.76
N PHE A 368 -21.37 -9.91 26.79
CA PHE A 368 -20.21 -10.77 27.06
C PHE A 368 -19.07 -10.00 27.78
N PHE A 369 -18.94 -8.71 27.47
CA PHE A 369 -17.91 -7.84 28.04
C PHE A 369 -18.38 -7.08 29.28
N ALA A 370 -19.69 -6.87 29.47
CA ALA A 370 -20.26 -6.16 30.62
C ALA A 370 -20.06 -6.92 31.96
N LYS A 371 -19.94 -8.24 31.90
CA LYS A 371 -19.76 -9.09 33.09
C LYS A 371 -18.39 -8.92 33.77
N GLN A 372 -17.38 -8.39 33.08
CA GLN A 372 -16.05 -8.14 33.66
C GLN A 372 -15.93 -6.77 34.33
N SER A 373 -16.71 -5.76 33.92
CA SER A 373 -16.69 -4.42 34.51
C SER A 373 -17.40 -4.37 35.88
N GLY A 374 -18.41 -5.18 36.09
CA GLY A 374 -19.19 -5.19 37.32
C GLY A 374 -18.52 -5.76 38.58
N LYS A 375 -17.34 -6.38 38.44
CA LYS A 375 -16.55 -6.88 39.58
C LYS A 375 -15.55 -5.86 40.16
N ALA A 376 -15.22 -4.80 39.41
CA ALA A 376 -14.25 -3.79 39.85
C ALA A 376 -14.87 -2.61 40.64
N GLU A 377 -16.20 -2.38 40.57
CA GLU A 377 -16.82 -1.23 41.17
C GLU A 377 -17.61 -1.52 42.49
N ARG A 378 -17.57 -2.73 43.03
CA ARG A 378 -18.27 -3.03 44.31
C ARG A 378 -17.45 -2.77 45.58
N GLY A 379 -16.38 -2.00 45.50
CA GLY A 379 -15.52 -1.65 46.63
C GLY A 379 -15.21 -0.17 46.71
N GLY A 380 -16.17 0.71 47.03
CA GLY A 380 -15.80 2.09 47.32
C GLY A 380 -16.97 3.09 47.23
N HIS A 381 -17.49 3.45 48.41
CA HIS A 381 -18.20 4.68 48.80
C HIS A 381 -19.55 5.06 48.16
N ARG A 382 -20.60 4.83 48.96
CA ARG A 382 -21.81 5.66 49.01
C ARG A 382 -21.44 7.08 49.40
N GLY A 383 -21.69 8.06 48.53
CA GLY A 383 -21.63 9.48 48.84
C GLY A 383 -22.60 10.23 47.94
N LEU A 384 -23.66 10.77 48.59
CA LEU A 384 -24.66 11.64 47.98
C LEU A 384 -24.05 12.81 47.24
N ASN A 385 -24.48 13.07 46.01
CA ASN A 385 -24.89 14.41 45.59
C ASN A 385 -25.80 14.30 44.34
N LYS A 386 -27.06 14.63 44.53
CA LYS A 386 -28.05 14.97 43.50
C LYS A 386 -27.79 16.42 43.06
N GLY A 387 -27.59 16.66 41.78
CA GLY A 387 -27.55 18.00 41.21
C GLY A 387 -27.44 17.97 39.69
N LEU A 388 -28.56 18.14 39.02
CA LEU A 388 -28.81 18.60 37.64
C LEU A 388 -27.90 18.11 36.50
N SER A 389 -28.39 17.14 35.80
CA SER A 389 -28.66 16.98 34.33
C SER A 389 -27.91 17.85 33.35
N ASP A 390 -27.05 17.19 32.56
CA ASP A 390 -26.97 17.46 31.14
C ASP A 390 -27.19 16.15 30.37
N ALA A 391 -28.39 16.09 29.75
CA ALA A 391 -28.82 14.96 28.95
C ALA A 391 -28.23 15.04 27.58
N SER A 392 -27.02 14.45 27.36
CA SER A 392 -26.50 14.07 26.04
C SER A 392 -25.18 13.30 26.12
N SER A 393 -25.03 12.35 27.01
CA SER A 393 -23.94 11.37 26.92
C SER A 393 -24.52 9.99 27.04
N ASP A 394 -24.84 9.38 25.87
CA ASP A 394 -24.97 7.94 25.78
C ASP A 394 -23.67 7.34 26.36
N PRO A 395 -23.72 6.48 27.39
CA PRO A 395 -22.54 5.91 27.99
C PRO A 395 -21.83 5.10 26.89
N GLN A 396 -20.67 5.57 26.48
CA GLN A 396 -19.81 4.84 25.55
C GLN A 396 -19.49 3.47 26.18
N PRO A 397 -19.93 2.37 25.59
CA PRO A 397 -19.63 1.06 26.16
C PRO A 397 -18.11 0.84 26.15
N PRO A 398 -17.52 0.28 27.20
CA PRO A 398 -16.08 0.25 27.49
C PRO A 398 -15.20 -0.44 26.44
N ASN A 399 -15.78 -1.12 25.46
CA ASN A 399 -15.02 -2.02 24.56
C ASN A 399 -14.60 -1.45 23.20
N LEU A 400 -15.17 -0.32 22.75
CA LEU A 400 -14.82 0.23 21.45
C LEU A 400 -13.42 0.86 21.41
N GLY A 401 -12.87 1.31 22.55
CA GLY A 401 -11.51 1.82 22.64
C GLY A 401 -10.45 0.74 22.36
N GLY A 402 -10.67 -0.48 22.87
CA GLY A 402 -9.82 -1.63 22.61
C GLY A 402 -9.86 -2.08 21.16
N LEU A 403 -11.06 -2.17 20.58
CA LEU A 403 -11.25 -2.50 19.16
C LEU A 403 -10.54 -1.51 18.24
N ASN A 404 -10.70 -0.21 18.50
CA ASN A 404 -10.03 0.81 17.71
C ASN A 404 -8.50 0.67 17.75
N ASP A 405 -7.92 0.46 18.95
CA ASP A 405 -6.47 0.33 19.08
C ASP A 405 -5.95 -0.92 18.36
N LEU A 406 -6.68 -2.05 18.39
CA LEU A 406 -6.36 -3.24 17.61
C LEU A 406 -6.33 -2.92 16.10
N VAL A 407 -7.36 -2.26 15.59
CA VAL A 407 -7.42 -1.90 14.16
C VAL A 407 -6.34 -0.88 13.80
N TYR A 408 -6.04 0.11 14.66
CA TYR A 408 -4.97 1.08 14.43
C TYR A 408 -3.60 0.40 14.32
N VAL A 409 -3.28 -0.49 15.26
CA VAL A 409 -2.01 -1.22 15.26
C VAL A 409 -1.95 -2.15 14.05
N SER A 410 -3.03 -2.88 13.77
CA SER A 410 -3.08 -3.78 12.62
C SER A 410 -2.92 -3.05 11.29
N LEU A 411 -3.57 -1.87 11.13
CA LEU A 411 -3.41 -1.06 9.92
C LEU A 411 -1.98 -0.54 9.76
N ALA A 412 -1.31 -0.18 10.87
CA ALA A 412 0.10 0.18 10.81
C ALA A 412 0.95 -1.01 10.33
N PHE A 413 0.71 -2.21 10.84
CA PHE A 413 1.41 -3.42 10.38
C PHE A 413 1.04 -3.80 8.94
N LEU A 414 -0.22 -3.63 8.50
CA LEU A 414 -0.59 -3.81 7.09
C LEU A 414 0.17 -2.82 6.19
N THR A 415 0.31 -1.57 6.62
CA THR A 415 1.09 -0.56 5.88
C THR A 415 2.56 -0.96 5.80
N ILE A 416 3.18 -1.36 6.92
CA ILE A 416 4.56 -1.83 6.95
C ILE A 416 4.73 -3.06 6.04
N GLY A 417 3.79 -4.02 6.10
CA GLY A 417 3.81 -5.21 5.28
C GLY A 417 3.70 -4.88 3.79
N MET A 418 2.79 -3.99 3.39
CA MET A 418 2.69 -3.53 1.99
C MET A 418 3.98 -2.89 1.50
N LEU A 419 4.60 -2.04 2.31
CA LEU A 419 5.84 -1.35 1.94
C LEU A 419 7.02 -2.32 1.84
N PHE A 420 7.14 -3.29 2.75
CA PHE A 420 8.15 -4.35 2.64
C PHE A 420 7.92 -5.23 1.40
N GLY A 421 6.66 -5.53 1.05
CA GLY A 421 6.32 -6.22 -0.18
C GLY A 421 6.71 -5.42 -1.43
N ALA A 422 6.47 -4.11 -1.42
CA ALA A 422 6.87 -3.22 -2.51
C ALA A 422 8.40 -3.14 -2.69
N LEU A 423 9.15 -3.08 -1.59
CA LEU A 423 10.63 -3.09 -1.61
C LEU A 423 11.14 -4.44 -2.12
N TRP A 424 10.55 -5.55 -1.65
CA TRP A 424 10.87 -6.89 -2.15
C TRP A 424 10.61 -7.01 -3.65
N ALA A 425 9.41 -6.62 -4.11
CA ALA A 425 9.04 -6.67 -5.52
C ALA A 425 10.00 -5.85 -6.39
N LYS A 426 10.44 -4.67 -5.91
CA LYS A 426 11.41 -3.84 -6.62
C LYS A 426 12.77 -4.51 -6.75
N GLU A 427 13.26 -5.22 -5.73
CA GLU A 427 14.53 -5.95 -5.79
C GLU A 427 14.46 -7.21 -6.64
N ALA A 428 13.33 -7.96 -6.52
CA ALA A 428 13.19 -9.24 -7.19
C ALA A 428 12.80 -9.11 -8.67
N TRP A 429 11.92 -8.15 -9.00
CA TRP A 429 11.26 -8.05 -10.32
C TRP A 429 11.31 -6.67 -10.96
N GLY A 430 12.07 -5.73 -10.40
CA GLY A 430 12.27 -4.42 -11.00
C GLY A 430 11.09 -3.44 -10.89
N HIS A 431 9.99 -3.80 -10.26
CA HIS A 431 8.85 -2.92 -10.02
C HIS A 431 8.41 -3.00 -8.54
N TYR A 432 8.02 -1.88 -7.96
CA TYR A 432 7.54 -1.82 -6.58
C TYR A 432 6.02 -2.12 -6.44
N TRP A 433 5.26 -2.00 -7.52
CA TRP A 433 3.81 -2.24 -7.57
C TRP A 433 3.37 -2.45 -9.02
N SER A 434 2.72 -3.54 -9.31
CA SER A 434 2.28 -3.92 -10.67
C SER A 434 0.77 -4.10 -10.80
N TRP A 435 0.04 -3.88 -9.70
CA TRP A 435 -1.38 -4.22 -9.61
C TRP A 435 -1.65 -5.70 -9.86
N ASP A 436 -0.67 -6.53 -9.53
CA ASP A 436 -0.88 -7.98 -9.43
C ASP A 436 -2.16 -8.25 -8.63
N PRO A 437 -2.91 -9.31 -8.95
CA PRO A 437 -4.15 -9.63 -8.23
C PRO A 437 -3.98 -9.63 -6.71
N LYS A 438 -2.86 -10.11 -6.17
CA LYS A 438 -2.61 -10.14 -4.73
C LYS A 438 -2.33 -8.76 -4.15
N GLU A 439 -1.57 -7.93 -4.85
CA GLU A 439 -1.35 -6.51 -4.52
C GLU A 439 -2.67 -5.73 -4.54
N THR A 440 -3.50 -5.96 -5.57
CA THR A 440 -4.81 -5.32 -5.70
C THR A 440 -5.71 -5.63 -4.50
N TRP A 441 -5.81 -6.89 -4.07
CA TRP A 441 -6.60 -7.29 -2.91
C TRP A 441 -5.99 -6.81 -1.59
N ALA A 442 -4.67 -6.66 -1.51
CA ALA A 442 -4.01 -6.03 -0.37
C ALA A 442 -4.38 -4.54 -0.27
N ALA A 443 -4.39 -3.80 -1.39
CA ALA A 443 -4.85 -2.41 -1.44
C ALA A 443 -6.33 -2.26 -1.06
N ILE A 444 -7.22 -3.15 -1.54
CA ILE A 444 -8.64 -3.19 -1.16
C ILE A 444 -8.79 -3.35 0.36
N THR A 445 -8.07 -4.31 0.93
CA THR A 445 -8.08 -4.57 2.37
C THR A 445 -7.62 -3.34 3.16
N TRP A 446 -6.50 -2.76 2.77
CA TRP A 446 -5.94 -1.58 3.41
C TRP A 446 -6.88 -0.37 3.34
N LEU A 447 -7.44 -0.05 2.16
CA LEU A 447 -8.41 1.03 1.95
C LEU A 447 -9.69 0.81 2.77
N SER A 448 -10.16 -0.42 2.92
CA SER A 448 -11.37 -0.73 3.69
C SER A 448 -11.16 -0.47 5.19
N TYR A 449 -10.00 -0.84 5.77
CA TYR A 449 -9.66 -0.51 7.14
C TYR A 449 -9.36 0.98 7.34
N LEU A 450 -8.78 1.67 6.35
CA LEU A 450 -8.70 3.14 6.36
C LEU A 450 -10.08 3.79 6.43
N THR A 451 -11.03 3.29 5.64
CA THR A 451 -12.42 3.77 5.66
C THR A 451 -13.04 3.60 7.05
N TYR A 452 -12.83 2.44 7.70
CA TYR A 452 -13.26 2.22 9.09
C TYR A 452 -12.68 3.26 10.04
N ILE A 453 -11.36 3.47 10.01
CA ILE A 453 -10.70 4.41 10.93
C ILE A 453 -11.23 5.83 10.74
N HIS A 454 -11.33 6.30 9.49
CA HIS A 454 -11.84 7.63 9.20
C HIS A 454 -13.32 7.78 9.60
N TYR A 455 -14.13 6.73 9.39
CA TYR A 455 -15.51 6.70 9.84
C TYR A 455 -15.61 6.82 11.38
N ARG A 456 -14.72 6.17 12.12
CA ARG A 456 -14.66 6.25 13.60
C ARG A 456 -14.26 7.63 14.12
N LEU A 457 -13.58 8.44 13.32
CA LEU A 457 -13.19 9.81 13.65
C LEU A 457 -14.34 10.82 13.45
N LEU A 458 -15.46 10.42 12.84
CA LEU A 458 -16.65 11.27 12.76
C LEU A 458 -17.27 11.50 14.16
N PRO A 459 -17.64 12.75 14.50
CA PRO A 459 -18.25 13.05 15.80
C PRO A 459 -19.56 12.28 16.05
N ARG A 460 -20.31 12.01 14.99
CA ARG A 460 -21.61 11.29 15.04
C ARG A 460 -21.56 10.06 14.12
N HIS A 461 -20.76 9.04 14.50
CA HIS A 461 -20.75 7.77 13.78
C HIS A 461 -21.76 6.80 14.41
N ARG A 462 -22.40 5.97 13.57
CA ARG A 462 -23.29 4.89 14.01
C ARG A 462 -22.48 3.64 14.33
N ARG A 463 -22.58 3.16 15.58
CA ARG A 463 -21.88 1.96 16.03
C ARG A 463 -22.11 0.72 15.13
N PRO A 464 -23.34 0.37 14.72
CA PRO A 464 -23.54 -0.80 13.86
C PRO A 464 -22.77 -0.71 12.55
N ILE A 465 -22.74 0.47 11.91
CA ILE A 465 -21.99 0.68 10.66
C ILE A 465 -20.47 0.47 10.90
N ALA A 466 -19.93 0.99 12.01
CA ALA A 466 -18.53 0.79 12.34
C ALA A 466 -18.18 -0.71 12.52
N LEU A 467 -19.05 -1.47 13.21
CA LEU A 467 -18.84 -2.91 13.40
C LEU A 467 -18.94 -3.67 12.08
N TRP A 468 -19.91 -3.35 11.23
CA TRP A 468 -20.04 -3.93 9.90
C TRP A 468 -18.82 -3.62 9.01
N LEU A 469 -18.26 -2.41 9.09
CA LEU A 469 -17.03 -2.07 8.36
C LEU A 469 -15.86 -2.97 8.78
N VAL A 470 -15.71 -3.30 10.06
CA VAL A 470 -14.67 -4.25 10.50
C VAL A 470 -14.90 -5.64 9.92
N VAL A 471 -16.15 -6.13 9.96
CA VAL A 471 -16.50 -7.46 9.44
C VAL A 471 -16.26 -7.53 7.93
N VAL A 472 -16.76 -6.55 7.17
CA VAL A 472 -16.57 -6.48 5.71
C VAL A 472 -15.09 -6.39 5.36
N SER A 473 -14.31 -5.55 6.06
CA SER A 473 -12.87 -5.43 5.85
C SER A 473 -12.14 -6.75 6.11
N PHE A 474 -12.59 -7.53 7.10
CA PHE A 474 -12.01 -8.85 7.38
C PHE A 474 -12.37 -9.88 6.29
N VAL A 475 -13.57 -9.83 5.72
CA VAL A 475 -13.93 -10.67 4.56
C VAL A 475 -13.05 -10.33 3.36
N LEU A 476 -12.81 -9.05 3.08
CA LEU A 476 -11.91 -8.60 2.01
C LEU A 476 -10.46 -9.06 2.26
N LEU A 477 -10.02 -9.09 3.53
CA LEU A 477 -8.74 -9.64 3.91
C LEU A 477 -8.66 -11.15 3.62
N GLN A 478 -9.73 -11.92 3.88
CA GLN A 478 -9.77 -13.34 3.54
C GLN A 478 -9.71 -13.56 2.02
N MET A 479 -10.30 -12.66 1.23
CA MET A 479 -10.16 -12.67 -0.22
C MET A 479 -8.72 -12.44 -0.65
N CYS A 480 -7.98 -11.53 -0.02
CA CYS A 480 -6.55 -11.30 -0.28
C CYS A 480 -5.69 -12.54 0.05
N TRP A 481 -5.98 -13.23 1.13
CA TRP A 481 -5.18 -14.38 1.59
C TRP A 481 -5.52 -15.67 0.84
N TRP A 482 -6.79 -16.00 0.77
CA TRP A 482 -7.31 -17.29 0.30
C TRP A 482 -8.10 -17.20 -1.00
N GLY A 483 -9.06 -16.26 -1.03
CA GLY A 483 -10.05 -16.20 -2.09
C GLY A 483 -9.44 -15.94 -3.47
N ILE A 484 -8.34 -15.22 -3.52
CA ILE A 484 -7.63 -14.92 -4.76
C ILE A 484 -7.21 -16.16 -5.54
N ASN A 485 -6.85 -17.26 -4.87
CA ASN A 485 -6.43 -18.49 -5.51
C ASN A 485 -7.54 -19.16 -6.34
N TYR A 486 -8.80 -18.78 -6.09
CA TYR A 486 -9.99 -19.30 -6.78
C TYR A 486 -10.57 -18.31 -7.80
N LEU A 487 -10.01 -17.09 -7.89
CA LEU A 487 -10.50 -16.09 -8.84
C LEU A 487 -9.95 -16.35 -10.25
N PRO A 488 -10.80 -16.39 -11.29
CA PRO A 488 -10.34 -16.52 -12.68
C PRO A 488 -9.40 -15.37 -13.10
N SER A 489 -9.55 -14.17 -12.52
CA SER A 489 -8.70 -13.00 -12.76
C SER A 489 -7.27 -13.19 -12.26
N ALA A 490 -7.04 -14.10 -11.30
CA ALA A 490 -5.73 -14.34 -10.71
C ALA A 490 -4.99 -15.54 -11.33
N GLN A 491 -5.71 -16.43 -12.03
CA GLN A 491 -5.13 -17.64 -12.60
C GLN A 491 -4.21 -17.30 -13.78
N GLY A 492 -2.94 -17.72 -13.67
CA GLY A 492 -1.92 -17.56 -14.72
C GLY A 492 -1.35 -16.13 -14.86
N SER A 493 -1.73 -15.19 -14.00
CA SER A 493 -1.27 -13.79 -14.09
C SER A 493 -0.57 -13.27 -12.83
N SER A 494 -0.57 -14.01 -11.72
CA SER A 494 0.03 -13.55 -10.47
C SER A 494 1.43 -14.11 -10.27
N VAL A 495 2.40 -13.23 -10.07
CA VAL A 495 3.78 -13.59 -9.66
C VAL A 495 3.85 -14.11 -8.21
N HIS A 496 2.76 -13.98 -7.46
CA HIS A 496 2.66 -14.42 -6.07
C HIS A 496 1.96 -15.78 -5.89
N THR A 497 1.53 -16.44 -6.96
CA THR A 497 0.95 -17.78 -6.88
C THR A 497 2.04 -18.82 -7.06
N TYR A 498 2.52 -19.35 -5.95
CA TYR A 498 3.48 -20.45 -5.88
C TYR A 498 2.77 -21.81 -5.74
N SER A 499 1.53 -21.96 -6.22
CA SER A 499 0.89 -23.25 -6.29
C SER A 499 1.61 -24.08 -7.35
N ALA A 500 2.35 -25.08 -6.90
CA ALA A 500 2.79 -26.17 -7.75
C ALA A 500 1.54 -26.78 -8.42
N ASN A 501 1.46 -26.67 -9.75
CA ASN A 501 0.65 -27.57 -10.54
C ASN A 501 1.45 -28.86 -10.75
#